data_312dd973f9849167c54166ffaf9de5e1
#
_entry.id   312dd973f9849167c54166ffaf9de5e1
#
_cell.length_a   1.000
_cell.length_b   1.000
_cell.length_c   1.000
_cell.angle_alpha   90.00
_cell.angle_beta   90.00
_cell.angle_gamma   90.00
#
_symmetry.space_group_name_H-M   'P 1'
#
loop_
_entity.id
_entity.type
_entity.pdbx_description
1 polymer ?
#
loop_
_entity_poly.entity_id
_entity_poly.type
_entity_poly.pdbx_seq_one_letter_code
_entity_poly.pdbx_strand_id
1 'polypeptide(L)'
;MPNIIEITDFAAPELDIYARLTEGQLLNRHEPDKGIFIAESPKVIERALDAGCVPISMLMEKKHVERQAREIIRRCGDIPVYAAEFDVLTQLTGFHLTRGMLCAMYRPPLPGTEEICAGARRIAVLENVMNPTNIGAISVSYTHLLRAAKSY
;
A
#
# COMPACT_ATOMS: atom_id res chain seq x y z
N MET A 1 20.04 8.74 -8.10
CA MET A 1 19.59 7.78 -9.15
C MET A 1 18.76 6.73 -8.46
N PRO A 2 17.71 6.17 -9.06
CA PRO A 2 16.94 5.12 -8.40
C PRO A 2 17.84 3.91 -8.06
N ASN A 3 17.70 3.40 -6.85
CA ASN A 3 18.47 2.25 -6.35
C ASN A 3 17.83 0.96 -6.83
N ILE A 4 18.10 0.57 -8.09
CA ILE A 4 17.52 -0.64 -8.70
C ILE A 4 18.41 -1.83 -8.40
N ILE A 5 17.85 -2.84 -7.75
CA ILE A 5 18.51 -4.08 -7.33
C ILE A 5 17.88 -5.24 -8.08
N GLU A 6 18.68 -5.94 -8.87
CA GLU A 6 18.21 -7.14 -9.58
C GLU A 6 18.15 -8.33 -8.64
N ILE A 7 17.00 -8.97 -8.57
CA ILE A 7 16.75 -10.18 -7.79
C ILE A 7 16.68 -11.38 -8.72
N THR A 8 17.57 -12.33 -8.50
CA THR A 8 17.63 -13.60 -9.25
C THR A 8 17.28 -14.81 -8.40
N ASP A 9 17.28 -14.65 -7.07
CA ASP A 9 16.98 -15.71 -6.12
C ASP A 9 15.70 -15.37 -5.34
N PHE A 10 14.76 -16.30 -5.38
CA PHE A 10 13.53 -16.26 -4.59
C PHE A 10 13.78 -16.23 -3.07
N ALA A 11 14.88 -16.84 -2.61
CA ALA A 11 15.22 -16.91 -1.19
C ALA A 11 15.85 -15.63 -0.63
N ALA A 12 16.03 -14.60 -1.45
CA ALA A 12 16.62 -13.32 -1.02
C ALA A 12 15.86 -12.74 0.18
N PRO A 13 16.54 -12.44 1.31
CA PRO A 13 15.87 -11.95 2.52
C PRO A 13 15.19 -10.58 2.33
N GLU A 14 15.62 -9.80 1.36
CA GLU A 14 14.99 -8.52 0.98
C GLU A 14 13.54 -8.68 0.54
N LEU A 15 13.16 -9.89 0.13
CA LEU A 15 11.82 -10.22 -0.33
C LEU A 15 10.89 -10.69 0.79
N ASP A 16 11.38 -10.88 2.00
CA ASP A 16 10.59 -11.38 3.13
C ASP A 16 9.35 -10.52 3.40
N ILE A 17 9.49 -9.21 3.29
CA ILE A 17 8.40 -8.26 3.46
C ILE A 17 7.22 -8.49 2.49
N TYR A 18 7.50 -9.03 1.30
CA TYR A 18 6.51 -9.29 0.26
C TYR A 18 5.99 -10.73 0.23
N ALA A 19 6.80 -11.68 0.71
CA ALA A 19 6.56 -13.09 0.49
C ALA A 19 6.31 -13.91 1.75
N ARG A 20 6.91 -13.53 2.87
CA ARG A 20 6.98 -14.36 4.06
C ARG A 20 6.31 -13.77 5.28
N LEU A 21 6.06 -12.46 5.32
CA LEU A 21 5.36 -11.84 6.43
C LEU A 21 3.85 -11.92 6.22
N THR A 22 3.17 -12.38 7.25
CA THR A 22 1.70 -12.37 7.28
C THR A 22 1.18 -10.95 7.47
N GLU A 23 -0.08 -10.70 7.12
CA GLU A 23 -0.73 -9.40 7.32
C GLU A 23 -0.67 -8.95 8.80
N GLY A 24 -0.80 -9.87 9.74
CA GLY A 24 -0.67 -9.58 11.17
C GLY A 24 0.74 -9.16 11.59
N GLN A 25 1.78 -9.72 10.97
CA GLN A 25 3.17 -9.34 11.20
C GLN A 25 3.48 -7.97 10.56
N LEU A 26 2.99 -7.72 9.36
CA LEU A 26 3.10 -6.41 8.70
C LEU A 26 2.41 -5.31 9.51
N LEU A 27 1.24 -5.61 10.08
CA LEU A 27 0.49 -4.68 10.90
C LEU A 27 1.21 -4.27 12.18
N ASN A 28 2.08 -5.14 12.71
CA ASN A 28 2.85 -4.95 13.95
C ASN A 28 2.01 -4.41 15.12
N ARG A 29 1.08 -5.22 15.60
CA ARG A 29 0.12 -4.80 16.65
C ARG A 29 0.77 -4.37 17.97
N HIS A 30 1.99 -4.85 18.24
CA HIS A 30 2.73 -4.49 19.48
C HIS A 30 3.40 -3.12 19.36
N GLU A 31 3.79 -2.70 18.16
CA GLU A 31 4.40 -1.42 17.87
C GLU A 31 3.73 -0.82 16.60
N PRO A 32 2.50 -0.30 16.72
CA PRO A 32 1.72 0.16 15.56
C PRO A 32 2.42 1.23 14.71
N ASP A 33 3.26 2.05 15.32
CA ASP A 33 4.04 3.08 14.63
C ASP A 33 5.11 2.51 13.70
N LYS A 34 5.47 1.23 13.88
CA LYS A 34 6.37 0.48 12.99
C LYS A 34 5.60 -0.41 11.99
N GLY A 35 4.30 -0.37 12.04
CA GLY A 35 3.45 -1.13 11.12
C GLY A 35 3.65 -0.68 9.68
N ILE A 36 3.57 -1.66 8.78
CA ILE A 36 3.71 -1.45 7.34
C ILE A 36 2.50 -2.05 6.61
N PHE A 37 2.34 -1.65 5.37
CA PHE A 37 1.38 -2.26 4.45
C PHE A 37 1.97 -2.38 3.04
N ILE A 38 1.42 -3.28 2.26
CA ILE A 38 1.81 -3.47 0.86
C ILE A 38 0.75 -2.81 -0.03
N ALA A 39 1.15 -1.80 -0.77
CA ALA A 39 0.34 -1.19 -1.81
C ALA A 39 0.54 -1.96 -3.12
N GLU A 40 -0.55 -2.54 -3.64
CA GLU A 40 -0.54 -3.33 -4.87
C GLU A 40 -1.10 -2.51 -6.03
N SER A 41 -0.37 -2.41 -7.08
CA SER A 41 -0.66 -1.70 -8.34
C SER A 41 -0.20 -0.23 -8.38
N PRO A 42 0.13 0.27 -9.58
CA PRO A 42 0.55 1.67 -9.78
C PRO A 42 -0.42 2.66 -9.15
N LYS A 43 -1.71 2.48 -9.41
CA LYS A 43 -2.76 3.41 -8.98
C LYS A 43 -2.93 3.47 -7.45
N VAL A 44 -2.75 2.33 -6.77
CA VAL A 44 -2.81 2.28 -5.29
C VAL A 44 -1.57 2.93 -4.70
N ILE A 45 -0.39 2.68 -5.28
CA ILE A 45 0.87 3.29 -4.85
C ILE A 45 0.82 4.81 -5.00
N GLU A 46 0.37 5.32 -6.15
CA GLU A 46 0.20 6.77 -6.38
C GLU A 46 -0.73 7.40 -5.35
N ARG A 47 -1.87 6.78 -5.07
CA ARG A 47 -2.82 7.26 -4.05
C ARG A 47 -2.24 7.27 -2.64
N ALA A 48 -1.46 6.25 -2.30
CA ALA A 48 -0.78 6.19 -1.01
C ALA A 48 0.28 7.31 -0.88
N LEU A 49 1.06 7.56 -1.94
CA LEU A 49 2.00 8.67 -2.00
C LEU A 49 1.30 10.03 -1.92
N ASP A 50 0.16 10.19 -2.59
CA ASP A 50 -0.67 11.41 -2.53
C ASP A 50 -1.25 11.63 -1.11
N ALA A 51 -1.50 10.56 -0.38
CA ALA A 51 -1.92 10.60 1.02
C ALA A 51 -0.76 10.82 2.02
N GLY A 52 0.47 10.96 1.53
CA GLY A 52 1.66 11.21 2.36
C GLY A 52 2.25 9.94 3.00
N CYS A 53 1.87 8.75 2.55
CA CYS A 53 2.50 7.52 3.04
C CYS A 53 3.96 7.45 2.60
N VAL A 54 4.83 6.98 3.49
CA VAL A 54 6.27 6.91 3.27
C VAL A 54 6.66 5.54 2.71
N PRO A 55 7.22 5.47 1.49
CA PRO A 55 7.65 4.21 0.90
C PRO A 55 8.93 3.69 1.56
N ILE A 56 9.05 2.36 1.62
CA ILE A 56 10.19 1.62 2.19
C ILE A 56 10.99 0.96 1.07
N SER A 57 10.30 0.24 0.19
CA SER A 57 10.89 -0.46 -0.94
C SER A 57 9.83 -0.76 -1.99
N MET A 58 10.26 -1.13 -3.19
CA MET A 58 9.37 -1.58 -4.27
C MET A 58 9.80 -2.94 -4.78
N LEU A 59 8.83 -3.73 -5.27
CA LEU A 59 9.06 -4.99 -5.98
C LEU A 59 8.25 -5.00 -7.26
N MET A 60 8.90 -5.29 -8.39
CA MET A 60 8.23 -5.32 -9.68
C MET A 60 8.94 -6.21 -10.70
N GLU A 61 8.23 -6.52 -11.77
CA GLU A 61 8.83 -7.16 -12.91
C GLU A 61 9.76 -6.16 -13.65
N LYS A 62 10.93 -6.63 -14.05
CA LYS A 62 12.00 -5.84 -14.67
C LYS A 62 11.51 -4.99 -15.86
N LYS A 63 10.61 -5.52 -16.66
CA LYS A 63 10.04 -4.79 -17.83
C LYS A 63 9.29 -3.51 -17.48
N HIS A 64 8.83 -3.37 -16.20
CA HIS A 64 8.06 -2.20 -15.78
C HIS A 64 8.93 -1.05 -15.29
N VAL A 65 10.19 -1.30 -14.91
CA VAL A 65 11.11 -0.31 -14.35
C VAL A 65 11.25 0.92 -15.26
N GLU A 66 11.54 0.69 -16.52
CA GLU A 66 11.80 1.76 -17.50
C GLU A 66 10.52 2.36 -18.13
N ARG A 67 9.37 1.79 -17.84
CA ARG A 67 8.09 2.14 -18.47
C ARG A 67 7.10 2.69 -17.45
N GLN A 68 6.19 1.85 -17.03
CA GLN A 68 5.06 2.20 -16.19
C GLN A 68 5.46 2.65 -14.78
N ALA A 69 6.57 2.13 -14.24
CA ALA A 69 7.02 2.43 -12.89
C ALA A 69 7.92 3.67 -12.78
N ARG A 70 8.45 4.19 -13.88
CA ARG A 70 9.47 5.24 -13.86
C ARG A 70 9.08 6.47 -13.02
N GLU A 71 7.88 6.97 -13.22
CA GLU A 71 7.40 8.15 -12.49
C GLU A 71 7.14 7.84 -11.02
N ILE A 72 6.59 6.66 -10.71
CA ILE A 72 6.36 6.21 -9.35
C ILE A 72 7.69 6.04 -8.61
N ILE A 73 8.67 5.40 -9.23
CA ILE A 73 10.03 5.23 -8.68
C ILE A 73 10.63 6.61 -8.36
N ARG A 74 10.51 7.57 -9.26
CA ARG A 74 10.99 8.94 -9.04
C ARG A 74 10.33 9.60 -7.82
N ARG A 75 9.03 9.41 -7.64
CA ARG A 75 8.27 9.92 -6.50
C ARG A 75 8.64 9.25 -5.17
N CYS A 76 9.02 7.98 -5.22
CA CYS A 76 9.43 7.24 -4.03
C CYS A 76 10.82 7.65 -3.50
N GLY A 77 11.61 8.38 -4.27
CA GLY A 77 12.93 8.84 -3.87
C GLY A 77 14.00 7.73 -3.94
N ASP A 78 14.89 7.70 -2.98
CA ASP A 78 16.10 6.83 -2.99
C ASP A 78 15.90 5.53 -2.22
N ILE A 79 14.73 4.90 -2.38
CA ILE A 79 14.42 3.60 -1.78
C ILE A 79 14.90 2.45 -2.67
N PRO A 80 15.13 1.23 -2.10
CA PRO A 80 15.41 0.04 -2.89
C PRO A 80 14.25 -0.31 -3.83
N VAL A 81 14.57 -0.57 -5.08
CA VAL A 81 13.64 -1.05 -6.10
C VAL A 81 14.10 -2.43 -6.56
N TYR A 82 13.47 -3.46 -6.04
CA TYR A 82 13.75 -4.85 -6.39
C TYR A 82 13.10 -5.19 -7.72
N ALA A 83 13.92 -5.53 -8.70
CA ALA A 83 13.47 -5.90 -10.03
C ALA A 83 13.80 -7.37 -10.30
N ALA A 84 12.81 -8.15 -10.68
CA ALA A 84 12.99 -9.57 -10.99
C ALA A 84 12.33 -9.95 -12.31
N GLU A 85 12.77 -11.06 -12.90
CA GLU A 85 12.08 -11.66 -14.03
C GLU A 85 10.75 -12.29 -13.58
N PHE A 86 9.82 -12.44 -14.53
CA PHE A 86 8.48 -12.95 -14.24
C PHE A 86 8.49 -14.32 -13.53
N ASP A 87 9.39 -15.22 -13.93
CA ASP A 87 9.49 -16.56 -13.37
C ASP A 87 9.90 -16.56 -11.90
N VAL A 88 10.76 -15.62 -11.49
CA VAL A 88 11.15 -15.42 -10.09
C VAL A 88 9.97 -14.89 -9.29
N LEU A 89 9.23 -13.94 -9.84
CA LEU A 89 8.07 -13.33 -9.16
C LEU A 89 6.91 -14.30 -8.99
N THR A 90 6.66 -15.19 -9.95
CA THR A 90 5.61 -16.22 -9.84
C THR A 90 5.87 -17.24 -8.74
N GLN A 91 7.14 -17.52 -8.45
CA GLN A 91 7.52 -18.38 -7.32
C GLN A 91 7.30 -17.70 -5.96
N LEU A 92 7.47 -16.37 -5.91
CA LEU A 92 7.39 -15.57 -4.69
C LEU A 92 6.00 -15.54 -4.08
N THR A 93 5.01 -15.34 -4.87
CA THR A 93 3.76 -14.83 -4.32
C THR A 93 2.68 -15.89 -4.19
N GLY A 94 2.83 -17.09 -4.82
CA GLY A 94 1.65 -17.94 -4.99
C GLY A 94 0.46 -17.12 -5.56
N PHE A 95 0.64 -15.80 -5.62
CA PHE A 95 -0.21 -14.80 -6.22
C PHE A 95 0.44 -14.37 -7.54
N HIS A 96 -0.28 -14.46 -8.60
CA HIS A 96 0.08 -13.70 -9.77
C HIS A 96 0.23 -12.25 -9.36
N LEU A 97 1.38 -11.64 -9.62
CA LEU A 97 1.55 -10.17 -9.60
C LEU A 97 0.67 -9.60 -10.73
N THR A 98 -0.64 -9.76 -10.58
CA THR A 98 -1.64 -9.44 -11.61
C THR A 98 -1.63 -7.98 -12.00
N ARG A 99 -0.99 -7.13 -11.18
CA ARG A 99 -1.00 -5.67 -11.36
C ARG A 99 0.38 -5.03 -11.46
N GLY A 100 1.42 -5.85 -11.64
CA GLY A 100 2.74 -5.43 -12.13
C GLY A 100 3.72 -4.89 -11.10
N MET A 101 3.29 -4.35 -9.94
CA MET A 101 4.21 -3.83 -8.92
C MET A 101 3.60 -3.82 -7.51
N LEU A 102 4.47 -3.96 -6.52
CA LEU A 102 4.20 -3.82 -5.09
C LEU A 102 5.07 -2.71 -4.50
N CYS A 103 4.57 -2.02 -3.49
CA CYS A 103 5.34 -1.08 -2.69
C CYS A 103 5.05 -1.30 -1.22
N ALA A 104 6.09 -1.57 -0.45
CA ALA A 104 6.01 -1.59 1.00
C ALA A 104 6.08 -0.14 1.51
N MET A 105 5.16 0.21 2.39
CA MET A 105 5.04 1.56 2.94
C MET A 105 4.82 1.51 4.45
N TYR A 106 5.32 2.49 5.16
CA TYR A 106 4.97 2.69 6.57
C TYR A 106 3.49 3.07 6.69
N ARG A 107 2.84 2.54 7.71
CA ARG A 107 1.51 3.00 8.10
C ARG A 107 1.62 4.41 8.65
N PRO A 108 0.74 5.33 8.26
CA PRO A 108 0.67 6.63 8.91
C PRO A 108 0.26 6.44 10.38
N PRO A 109 0.73 7.31 11.29
CA PRO A 109 0.26 7.31 12.66
C PRO A 109 -1.26 7.47 12.69
N LEU A 110 -1.93 6.66 13.51
CA LEU A 110 -3.37 6.74 13.66
C LEU A 110 -3.70 7.87 14.64
N PRO A 111 -4.54 8.85 14.26
CA PRO A 111 -4.99 9.88 15.18
C PRO A 111 -5.81 9.27 16.32
N GLY A 112 -5.76 9.87 17.48
CA GLY A 112 -6.54 9.45 18.63
C GLY A 112 -8.05 9.60 18.40
N THR A 113 -8.87 8.80 19.09
CA THR A 113 -10.34 8.84 18.96
C THR A 113 -10.90 10.23 19.25
N GLU A 114 -10.34 10.93 20.22
CA GLU A 114 -10.75 12.29 20.57
C GLU A 114 -10.47 13.27 19.43
N GLU A 115 -9.32 13.15 18.77
CA GLU A 115 -8.94 13.98 17.62
C GLU A 115 -9.87 13.74 16.44
N ILE A 116 -10.15 12.46 16.10
CA ILE A 116 -11.06 12.09 15.01
C ILE A 116 -12.47 12.62 15.25
N CYS A 117 -12.94 12.58 16.52
CA CYS A 117 -14.28 12.97 16.89
C CYS A 117 -14.43 14.48 17.10
N ALA A 118 -13.33 15.22 17.24
CA ALA A 118 -13.35 16.66 17.50
C ALA A 118 -14.10 17.41 16.39
N GLY A 119 -15.20 18.07 16.74
CA GLY A 119 -16.01 18.83 15.80
C GLY A 119 -16.81 17.98 14.79
N ALA A 120 -16.76 16.67 14.88
CA ALA A 120 -17.51 15.79 13.99
C ALA A 120 -19.01 15.83 14.33
N ARG A 121 -19.84 16.14 13.32
CA ARG A 121 -21.30 16.10 13.44
C ARG A 121 -21.89 14.70 13.26
N ARG A 122 -21.16 13.82 12.60
CA ARG A 122 -21.53 12.43 12.33
C ARG A 122 -20.28 11.59 12.27
N ILE A 123 -20.33 10.39 12.84
CA ILE A 123 -19.25 9.43 12.90
C ILE A 123 -19.76 8.09 12.38
N ALA A 124 -19.00 7.44 11.50
CA ALA A 124 -19.25 6.07 11.09
C ALA A 124 -18.22 5.16 11.76
N VAL A 125 -18.70 4.15 12.47
CA VAL A 125 -17.85 3.11 13.08
C VAL A 125 -18.02 1.84 12.27
N LEU A 126 -16.91 1.30 11.75
CA LEU A 126 -16.89 0.08 10.97
C LEU A 126 -16.12 -0.98 11.77
N GLU A 127 -16.80 -2.06 12.12
CA GLU A 127 -16.23 -3.18 12.88
C GLU A 127 -16.33 -4.46 12.05
N ASN A 128 -15.24 -5.25 12.00
CA ASN A 128 -15.18 -6.54 11.29
C ASN A 128 -15.57 -6.49 9.81
N VAL A 129 -15.36 -5.38 9.12
CA VAL A 129 -15.59 -5.30 7.68
C VAL A 129 -14.40 -5.91 6.95
N MET A 130 -14.51 -7.19 6.59
CA MET A 130 -13.43 -7.97 5.98
C MET A 130 -13.16 -7.59 4.52
N ASN A 131 -14.18 -7.12 3.80
CA ASN A 131 -14.03 -6.79 2.38
C ASN A 131 -13.73 -5.30 2.20
N PRO A 132 -12.54 -4.93 1.70
CA PRO A 132 -12.16 -3.53 1.48
C PRO A 132 -13.05 -2.81 0.47
N THR A 133 -13.69 -3.53 -0.46
CA THR A 133 -14.68 -2.96 -1.40
C THR A 133 -15.89 -2.41 -0.66
N ASN A 134 -16.33 -3.09 0.41
CA ASN A 134 -17.44 -2.62 1.23
C ASN A 134 -17.09 -1.34 1.99
N ILE A 135 -15.85 -1.25 2.50
CA ILE A 135 -15.36 -0.02 3.15
C ILE A 135 -15.37 1.13 2.15
N GLY A 136 -14.88 0.89 0.94
CA GLY A 136 -14.90 1.87 -0.15
C GLY A 136 -16.31 2.32 -0.52
N ALA A 137 -17.24 1.38 -0.67
CA ALA A 137 -18.63 1.67 -0.99
C ALA A 137 -19.34 2.51 0.10
N ILE A 138 -19.12 2.16 1.37
CA ILE A 138 -19.66 2.90 2.51
C ILE A 138 -19.09 4.33 2.53
N SER A 139 -17.78 4.49 2.34
CA SER A 139 -17.13 5.81 2.34
C SER A 139 -17.66 6.70 1.22
N VAL A 140 -17.85 6.17 0.01
CA VAL A 140 -18.37 6.91 -1.14
C VAL A 140 -19.82 7.29 -0.92
N SER A 141 -20.67 6.34 -0.51
CA SER A 141 -22.09 6.57 -0.24
C SER A 141 -22.30 7.62 0.85
N TYR A 142 -21.52 7.53 1.94
CA TYR A 142 -21.56 8.51 3.03
C TYR A 142 -21.18 9.92 2.56
N THR A 143 -20.15 10.04 1.73
CA THR A 143 -19.73 11.32 1.16
C THR A 143 -20.78 11.93 0.23
N HIS A 144 -21.45 11.11 -0.58
CA HIS A 144 -22.53 11.58 -1.46
C HIS A 144 -23.76 12.02 -0.67
N LEU A 145 -24.15 11.29 0.36
CA LEU A 145 -25.27 11.66 1.24
C LEU A 145 -25.03 13.00 1.96
N LEU A 146 -23.79 13.28 2.36
CA LEU A 146 -23.44 14.57 2.95
C LEU A 146 -23.49 15.72 1.95
N ARG A 147 -23.17 15.49 0.67
CA ARG A 147 -23.28 16.50 -0.39
C ARG A 147 -24.75 16.79 -0.73
N ALA A 148 -25.59 15.78 -0.77
CA ALA A 148 -27.02 15.94 -1.00
C ALA A 148 -27.71 16.75 0.12
N ALA A 149 -27.29 16.59 1.37
CA ALA A 149 -27.83 17.34 2.50
C ALA A 149 -27.44 18.83 2.54
N LYS A 150 -26.49 19.29 1.69
CA LYS A 150 -26.13 20.69 1.54
C LYS A 150 -26.93 21.45 0.47
N SER A 151 -27.84 20.77 -0.20
CA SER A 151 -28.64 21.32 -1.31
C SER A 151 -30.06 21.70 -0.92
N TYR A 152 -30.38 21.75 0.40
CA TYR A 152 -31.67 22.24 0.93
C TYR A 152 -31.44 23.31 1.98
#